data_6f44c9e35f02bdd53416c699b58a90da
#
_entry.id   6f44c9e35f02bdd53416c699b58a90da
#
_cell.length_a   1.000
_cell.length_b   1.000
_cell.length_c   1.000
_cell.angle_alpha   90.00
_cell.angle_beta   90.00
_cell.angle_gamma   90.00
#
_symmetry.space_group_name_H-M   'P 1'
#
loop_
_entity.id
_entity.type
_entity.pdbx_description
1 polymer ?
#
loop_
_entity_poly.entity_id
_entity_poly.type
_entity_poly.pdbx_seq_one_letter_code
_entity_poly.pdbx_strand_id
1 'polypeptide(L)'
;IPDSKPFTGKWWEVFADTTLETVIQDIRANSPDLKSILHRQQMALQNARVSGAGVFPSVGAGTSGSKSKQNLAGFGFADAFLNMGSGPDSSSDGGQQTNQVLSFDIETYGLNFNFQWELDIWGRALNGRRAAFKDYESVNYELSYLGFSTLVRAAQTYFQNVEASGQVAIAEQSYSSLVEIRDLVQDRYNRGLKSSLDYRLAETSAAIARVLIENRHNQLKNLNRRLEILLGKYPAGTLITAAELPESLPMVSAGIPANILSRRPDIRALFMKVEAADLRVGQAKRNL
;
A
#
# COMPACT_ATOMS: atom_id res chain seq x y z
N ILE A 1 1.02 6.01 30.68
CA ILE A 1 0.53 5.31 29.49
C ILE A 1 1.30 4.00 29.44
N PRO A 2 0.67 2.83 29.67
CA PRO A 2 1.41 1.59 29.56
C PRO A 2 1.86 1.38 28.14
N ASP A 3 3.12 1.04 27.98
CA ASP A 3 3.82 0.70 26.75
C ASP A 3 2.93 -0.12 25.80
N SER A 4 2.36 0.55 24.83
CA SER A 4 1.67 -0.11 23.73
C SER A 4 2.71 -0.64 22.73
N LYS A 5 3.50 -1.62 23.17
CA LYS A 5 4.28 -2.38 22.21
C LYS A 5 3.28 -3.09 21.29
N PRO A 6 3.26 -2.78 19.99
CA PRO A 6 2.46 -3.55 19.05
C PRO A 6 2.87 -5.00 19.20
N PHE A 7 1.94 -5.91 19.02
CA PHE A 7 2.06 -7.37 19.11
C PHE A 7 3.50 -7.86 18.82
N THR A 8 4.35 -7.82 19.84
CA THR A 8 5.77 -8.22 19.74
C THR A 8 5.97 -9.65 20.20
N GLY A 9 4.90 -10.33 20.56
CA GLY A 9 4.96 -11.77 20.83
C GLY A 9 5.21 -12.51 19.52
N LYS A 10 6.24 -13.31 19.48
CA LYS A 10 6.54 -14.24 18.41
C LYS A 10 5.57 -15.43 18.51
N TRP A 11 4.28 -15.19 18.23
CA TRP A 11 3.20 -16.17 18.37
C TRP A 11 3.45 -17.45 17.54
N TRP A 12 4.27 -17.37 16.50
CA TRP A 12 4.63 -18.54 15.67
C TRP A 12 5.63 -19.49 16.34
N GLU A 13 6.35 -19.07 17.39
CA GLU A 13 7.25 -19.95 18.16
C GLU A 13 6.50 -21.10 18.83
N VAL A 14 5.20 -20.94 19.09
CA VAL A 14 4.34 -21.97 19.68
C VAL A 14 4.24 -23.23 18.80
N PHE A 15 4.46 -23.10 17.47
CA PHE A 15 4.45 -24.24 16.56
C PHE A 15 5.77 -25.02 16.53
N ALA A 16 6.82 -24.53 17.19
CA ALA A 16 8.14 -25.15 17.25
C ALA A 16 8.74 -25.54 15.88
N ASP A 17 8.37 -24.78 14.82
CA ASP A 17 8.81 -24.99 13.45
C ASP A 17 9.87 -23.94 13.07
N THR A 18 11.13 -24.37 12.95
CA THR A 18 12.27 -23.51 12.61
C THR A 18 12.19 -22.96 11.18
N THR A 19 11.55 -23.72 10.27
CA THR A 19 11.36 -23.30 8.88
C THR A 19 10.30 -22.19 8.80
N LEU A 20 9.21 -22.33 9.53
CA LEU A 20 8.21 -21.26 9.68
C LEU A 20 8.83 -19.99 10.26
N GLU A 21 9.69 -20.13 11.28
CA GLU A 21 10.35 -18.98 11.89
C GLU A 21 11.21 -18.22 10.87
N THR A 22 12.04 -18.95 10.10
CA THR A 22 12.88 -18.36 9.04
C THR A 22 12.02 -17.66 7.98
N VAL A 23 10.95 -18.29 7.53
CA VAL A 23 10.02 -17.72 6.54
C VAL A 23 9.40 -16.43 7.06
N ILE A 24 8.94 -16.41 8.31
CA ILE A 24 8.35 -15.19 8.92
C ILE A 24 9.39 -14.09 9.08
N GLN A 25 10.62 -14.42 9.49
CA GLN A 25 11.71 -13.45 9.58
C GLN A 25 12.07 -12.86 8.22
N ASP A 26 12.16 -13.68 7.19
CA ASP A 26 12.39 -13.25 5.81
C ASP A 26 11.28 -12.33 5.29
N ILE A 27 10.01 -12.65 5.57
CA ILE A 27 8.86 -11.82 5.21
C ILE A 27 8.93 -10.48 5.94
N ARG A 28 9.27 -10.45 7.21
CA ARG A 28 9.44 -9.20 7.98
C ARG A 28 10.52 -8.30 7.41
N ALA A 29 11.59 -8.86 6.88
CA ALA A 29 12.69 -8.11 6.31
C ALA A 29 12.42 -7.65 4.87
N ASN A 30 11.78 -8.47 4.06
CA ASN A 30 11.79 -8.32 2.61
C ASN A 30 10.42 -8.06 1.99
N SER A 31 9.30 -8.36 2.69
CA SER A 31 7.96 -8.26 2.13
C SER A 31 7.66 -6.85 1.60
N PRO A 32 7.23 -6.72 0.33
CA PRO A 32 6.81 -5.44 -0.24
C PRO A 32 5.59 -4.86 0.48
N ASP A 33 4.67 -5.71 0.95
CA ASP A 33 3.48 -5.30 1.67
C ASP A 33 3.85 -4.63 3.00
N LEU A 34 4.78 -5.20 3.76
CA LEU A 34 5.24 -4.62 5.02
C LEU A 34 6.02 -3.32 4.80
N LYS A 35 6.83 -3.23 3.75
CA LYS A 35 7.50 -1.98 3.36
C LYS A 35 6.49 -0.89 2.99
N SER A 36 5.45 -1.24 2.24
CA SER A 36 4.35 -0.32 1.93
C SER A 36 3.64 0.21 3.18
N ILE A 37 3.41 -0.67 4.17
CA ILE A 37 2.83 -0.28 5.47
C ILE A 37 3.69 0.77 6.17
N LEU A 38 5.01 0.57 6.23
CA LEU A 38 5.93 1.52 6.85
C LEU A 38 5.90 2.89 6.15
N HIS A 39 5.88 2.91 4.82
CA HIS A 39 5.77 4.17 4.07
C HIS A 39 4.43 4.86 4.28
N ARG A 40 3.32 4.12 4.34
CA ARG A 40 1.99 4.67 4.67
C ARG A 40 1.95 5.27 6.08
N GLN A 41 2.62 4.66 7.04
CA GLN A 41 2.76 5.20 8.40
C GLN A 41 3.51 6.53 8.40
N GLN A 42 4.64 6.60 7.67
CA GLN A 42 5.39 7.84 7.52
C GLN A 42 4.56 8.93 6.83
N MET A 43 3.83 8.57 5.77
CA MET A 43 2.92 9.49 5.07
C MET A 43 1.82 10.01 6.01
N ALA A 44 1.20 9.16 6.81
CA ALA A 44 0.18 9.57 7.76
C ALA A 44 0.74 10.53 8.83
N LEU A 45 1.97 10.32 9.30
CA LEU A 45 2.65 11.23 10.21
C LEU A 45 2.89 12.60 9.56
N GLN A 46 3.36 12.65 8.32
CA GLN A 46 3.58 13.92 7.63
C GLN A 46 2.25 14.65 7.38
N ASN A 47 1.19 13.94 7.00
CA ASN A 47 -0.13 14.52 6.84
C ASN A 47 -0.66 15.11 8.17
N ALA A 48 -0.44 14.44 9.29
CA ALA A 48 -0.80 14.98 10.61
C ALA A 48 0.01 16.25 10.94
N ARG A 49 1.29 16.30 10.59
CA ARG A 49 2.13 17.50 10.76
C ARG A 49 1.64 18.66 9.89
N VAL A 50 1.33 18.40 8.62
CA VAL A 50 0.79 19.43 7.69
C VAL A 50 -0.55 19.93 8.20
N SER A 51 -1.48 19.04 8.55
CA SER A 51 -2.79 19.42 9.11
C SER A 51 -2.67 20.19 10.44
N GLY A 52 -1.64 19.89 11.21
CA GLY A 52 -1.34 20.60 12.47
C GLY A 52 -0.51 21.86 12.31
N ALA A 53 -0.10 22.22 11.09
CA ALA A 53 0.76 23.37 10.85
C ALA A 53 0.08 24.74 11.07
N GLY A 54 -1.26 24.79 11.05
CA GLY A 54 -2.03 26.02 11.27
C GLY A 54 -1.84 26.70 12.64
N VAL A 55 -1.15 26.04 13.59
CA VAL A 55 -0.74 26.65 14.87
C VAL A 55 0.49 27.56 14.71
N PHE A 56 1.26 27.36 13.65
CA PHE A 56 2.50 28.08 13.40
C PHE A 56 2.29 29.22 12.38
N PRO A 57 3.14 30.28 12.41
CA PRO A 57 3.12 31.30 11.39
C PRO A 57 3.45 30.70 10.01
N SER A 58 2.78 31.21 8.97
CA SER A 58 3.12 30.93 7.59
C SER A 58 3.96 32.07 7.01
N VAL A 59 5.03 31.70 6.33
CA VAL A 59 5.91 32.62 5.61
C VAL A 59 5.91 32.24 4.15
N GLY A 60 5.51 33.18 3.28
CA GLY A 60 5.56 32.99 1.85
C GLY A 60 6.58 33.96 1.23
N ALA A 61 7.34 33.50 0.27
CA ALA A 61 8.17 34.32 -0.59
C ALA A 61 7.73 34.14 -2.05
N GLY A 62 7.47 35.21 -2.75
CA GLY A 62 7.10 35.17 -4.16
C GLY A 62 7.99 36.09 -4.98
N THR A 63 8.36 35.64 -6.17
CA THR A 63 9.01 36.45 -7.18
C THR A 63 8.11 36.57 -8.39
N SER A 64 7.95 37.75 -8.91
CA SER A 64 7.20 37.97 -10.14
C SER A 64 8.03 38.79 -11.11
N GLY A 65 7.95 38.42 -12.37
CA GLY A 65 8.52 39.22 -13.47
C GLY A 65 7.46 39.36 -14.55
N SER A 66 7.19 40.61 -14.94
CA SER A 66 6.30 40.86 -16.06
C SER A 66 6.96 41.82 -17.03
N LYS A 67 6.84 41.53 -18.31
CA LYS A 67 7.21 42.41 -19.41
C LYS A 67 5.95 42.79 -20.15
N SER A 68 5.63 44.05 -20.16
CA SER A 68 4.46 44.60 -20.84
C SER A 68 4.92 45.61 -21.89
N LYS A 69 4.45 45.47 -23.10
CA LYS A 69 4.66 46.42 -24.19
C LYS A 69 3.34 47.17 -24.42
N GLN A 70 3.35 48.45 -24.06
CA GLN A 70 2.19 49.30 -24.28
C GLN A 70 2.40 50.13 -25.55
N ASN A 71 1.46 50.02 -26.47
CA ASN A 71 1.44 50.82 -27.68
C ASN A 71 0.58 52.06 -27.46
N LEU A 72 1.19 53.25 -27.50
CA LEU A 72 0.47 54.51 -27.32
C LEU A 72 -0.48 54.84 -28.47
N ALA A 73 -0.28 54.27 -29.64
CA ALA A 73 -1.18 54.49 -30.78
C ALA A 73 -2.62 54.02 -30.50
N GLY A 74 -2.79 52.98 -29.62
CA GLY A 74 -4.10 52.49 -29.21
C GLY A 74 -4.88 53.43 -28.28
N PHE A 75 -4.23 54.40 -27.66
CA PHE A 75 -4.84 55.39 -26.76
C PHE A 75 -5.18 56.74 -27.40
N GLY A 76 -4.99 56.87 -28.71
CA GLY A 76 -5.29 58.15 -29.42
C GLY A 76 -4.33 59.30 -29.18
N PHE A 77 -3.26 59.05 -28.40
CA PHE A 77 -2.25 60.13 -28.13
C PHE A 77 -1.13 60.17 -29.14
N ALA A 78 -1.08 59.26 -30.12
CA ALA A 78 -0.02 59.26 -31.12
C ALA A 78 -0.01 60.53 -31.96
N ASP A 79 -1.18 61.00 -32.37
CA ASP A 79 -1.32 62.25 -33.18
C ASP A 79 -1.02 63.48 -32.35
N ALA A 80 -1.33 63.55 -31.08
CA ALA A 80 -1.05 64.68 -30.19
C ALA A 80 0.45 64.83 -29.92
N PHE A 81 1.18 63.74 -29.79
CA PHE A 81 2.63 63.76 -29.51
C PHE A 81 3.47 64.06 -30.76
N LEU A 82 3.04 63.55 -31.94
CA LEU A 82 3.70 63.87 -33.22
C LEU A 82 3.50 65.28 -33.62
N ASN A 83 2.38 65.94 -33.31
CA ASN A 83 2.11 67.33 -33.58
C ASN A 83 2.76 68.28 -32.59
N MET A 84 3.15 67.86 -31.41
CA MET A 84 3.79 68.68 -30.38
C MET A 84 5.29 68.91 -30.65
N GLY A 85 5.89 68.10 -31.54
CA GLY A 85 7.30 68.27 -32.01
C GLY A 85 7.49 69.07 -33.27
N SER A 86 6.41 69.49 -33.97
CA SER A 86 6.47 70.27 -35.18
C SER A 86 6.23 71.73 -34.84
N GLY A 87 7.30 72.51 -34.63
CA GLY A 87 7.23 73.97 -34.58
C GLY A 87 6.76 74.56 -35.94
N PRO A 88 6.24 75.82 -35.99
CA PRO A 88 5.58 76.38 -37.15
C PRO A 88 6.47 76.69 -38.36
N ASP A 89 7.72 76.23 -38.41
CA ASP A 89 8.66 76.44 -39.47
C ASP A 89 9.38 75.14 -39.92
N SER A 90 8.72 74.34 -40.72
CA SER A 90 9.43 73.49 -41.67
C SER A 90 8.50 73.10 -42.82
N SER A 91 8.58 73.86 -43.86
CA SER A 91 8.11 73.56 -45.20
C SER A 91 8.89 72.36 -45.77
N SER A 92 8.14 71.35 -46.25
CA SER A 92 8.41 70.47 -47.36
C SER A 92 9.77 69.77 -47.46
N ASP A 93 9.78 68.51 -47.34
CA ASP A 93 10.16 67.67 -48.49
C ASP A 93 9.64 66.19 -48.24
N GLY A 94 9.22 65.56 -49.33
CA GLY A 94 8.60 64.22 -49.28
C GLY A 94 9.52 63.12 -48.69
N GLY A 95 9.43 62.92 -47.44
CA GLY A 95 10.14 61.90 -46.76
C GLY A 95 9.12 60.90 -46.06
N GLN A 96 9.28 59.65 -46.38
CA GLN A 96 8.57 58.50 -45.87
C GLN A 96 8.07 58.67 -44.44
N GLN A 97 6.75 58.71 -44.26
CA GLN A 97 6.13 58.51 -42.95
C GLN A 97 6.58 57.16 -42.41
N THR A 98 7.67 57.16 -41.68
CA THR A 98 7.96 55.98 -40.79
C THR A 98 6.91 56.00 -39.74
N ASN A 99 5.95 55.05 -39.81
CA ASN A 99 5.01 54.71 -38.73
C ASN A 99 5.83 54.19 -37.53
N GLN A 100 6.52 55.09 -36.83
CA GLN A 100 7.13 54.79 -35.57
C GLN A 100 6.02 54.67 -34.55
N VAL A 101 5.60 53.42 -34.33
CA VAL A 101 4.67 53.08 -33.24
C VAL A 101 5.41 53.34 -31.92
N LEU A 102 5.12 54.50 -31.28
CA LEU A 102 5.64 54.78 -29.94
C LEU A 102 5.13 53.64 -28.99
N SER A 103 6.01 52.75 -28.58
CA SER A 103 5.73 51.71 -27.62
C SER A 103 6.69 51.83 -26.44
N PHE A 104 6.15 51.70 -25.25
CA PHE A 104 6.95 51.61 -24.02
C PHE A 104 7.02 50.15 -23.59
N ASP A 105 8.24 49.68 -23.40
CA ASP A 105 8.50 48.39 -22.77
C ASP A 105 8.65 48.62 -21.26
N ILE A 106 7.71 48.07 -20.47
CA ILE A 106 7.74 48.14 -19.01
C ILE A 106 8.12 46.77 -18.51
N GLU A 107 9.26 46.69 -17.88
CA GLU A 107 9.69 45.47 -17.18
C GLU A 107 9.52 45.71 -15.67
N THR A 108 8.71 44.90 -15.04
CA THR A 108 8.47 44.97 -13.60
C THR A 108 8.95 43.69 -12.95
N TYR A 109 9.85 43.81 -12.02
CA TYR A 109 10.31 42.73 -11.18
C TYR A 109 9.83 42.99 -9.76
N GLY A 110 9.15 42.00 -9.18
CA GLY A 110 8.64 42.06 -7.82
C GLY A 110 9.21 40.94 -6.95
N LEU A 111 9.60 41.28 -5.75
CA LEU A 111 9.90 40.36 -4.69
C LEU A 111 8.98 40.70 -3.53
N ASN A 112 8.18 39.71 -3.11
CA ASN A 112 7.26 39.88 -2.00
C ASN A 112 7.50 38.81 -0.94
N PHE A 113 7.46 39.26 0.30
CA PHE A 113 7.43 38.40 1.47
C PHE A 113 6.10 38.63 2.19
N ASN A 114 5.37 37.58 2.46
CA ASN A 114 4.15 37.62 3.26
C ASN A 114 4.34 36.80 4.52
N PHE A 115 3.97 37.36 5.64
CA PHE A 115 3.94 36.74 6.93
C PHE A 115 2.50 36.76 7.44
N GLN A 116 1.95 35.57 7.76
CA GLN A 116 0.61 35.48 8.28
C GLN A 116 0.63 34.55 9.49
N TRP A 117 0.10 35.02 10.60
CA TRP A 117 -0.03 34.27 11.82
C TRP A 117 -1.33 34.62 12.52
N GLU A 118 -2.13 33.59 12.82
CA GLU A 118 -3.33 33.70 13.64
C GLU A 118 -3.00 33.20 15.04
N LEU A 119 -3.05 34.11 16.01
CA LEU A 119 -2.84 33.75 17.42
C LEU A 119 -4.03 32.91 17.92
N ASP A 120 -3.76 31.68 18.29
CA ASP A 120 -4.77 30.72 18.75
C ASP A 120 -5.14 30.92 20.24
N ILE A 121 -5.73 32.07 20.56
CA ILE A 121 -6.09 32.46 21.94
C ILE A 121 -7.11 31.46 22.52
N TRP A 122 -8.01 30.97 21.71
CA TRP A 122 -9.10 30.08 22.12
C TRP A 122 -8.77 28.60 21.95
N GLY A 123 -7.64 28.24 21.40
CA GLY A 123 -7.19 26.86 21.20
C GLY A 123 -7.92 26.12 20.06
N ARG A 124 -8.43 26.86 19.05
CA ARG A 124 -9.07 26.30 17.86
C ARG A 124 -8.09 25.49 17.03
N ALA A 125 -6.98 26.12 16.64
CA ALA A 125 -5.94 25.48 15.83
C ALA A 125 -5.21 24.37 16.60
N LEU A 126 -5.01 24.55 17.91
CA LEU A 126 -4.45 23.52 18.79
C LEU A 126 -5.32 22.27 18.86
N ASN A 127 -6.64 22.41 18.94
CA ASN A 127 -7.55 21.27 18.89
C ASN A 127 -7.54 20.58 17.53
N GLY A 128 -7.48 21.33 16.43
CA GLY A 128 -7.30 20.78 15.08
C GLY A 128 -6.02 19.96 14.96
N ARG A 129 -4.90 20.48 15.49
CA ARG A 129 -3.63 19.76 15.56
C ARG A 129 -3.74 18.48 16.37
N ARG A 130 -4.34 18.53 17.56
CA ARG A 130 -4.54 17.34 18.40
C ARG A 130 -5.40 16.31 17.71
N ALA A 131 -6.47 16.71 17.03
CA ALA A 131 -7.32 15.84 16.23
C ALA A 131 -6.53 15.14 15.12
N ALA A 132 -5.70 15.88 14.37
CA ALA A 132 -4.87 15.31 13.31
C ALA A 132 -3.86 14.28 13.83
N PHE A 133 -3.30 14.49 15.03
CA PHE A 133 -2.42 13.50 15.65
C PHE A 133 -3.19 12.27 16.15
N LYS A 134 -4.45 12.43 16.61
CA LYS A 134 -5.31 11.29 16.95
C LYS A 134 -5.71 10.47 15.72
N ASP A 135 -5.94 11.11 14.58
CA ASP A 135 -6.10 10.42 13.29
C ASP A 135 -4.84 9.64 12.90
N TYR A 136 -3.67 10.24 13.07
CA TYR A 136 -2.40 9.54 12.84
C TYR A 136 -2.26 8.31 13.76
N GLU A 137 -2.57 8.44 15.06
CA GLU A 137 -2.56 7.31 15.99
C GLU A 137 -3.51 6.20 15.54
N SER A 138 -4.72 6.56 15.07
CA SER A 138 -5.68 5.61 14.51
C SER A 138 -5.10 4.86 13.31
N VAL A 139 -4.55 5.58 12.33
CA VAL A 139 -3.90 4.98 11.16
C VAL A 139 -2.74 4.08 11.58
N ASN A 140 -1.95 4.46 12.57
CA ASN A 140 -0.86 3.65 13.09
C ASN A 140 -1.35 2.31 13.65
N TYR A 141 -2.44 2.31 14.40
CA TYR A 141 -3.07 1.07 14.88
C TYR A 141 -3.64 0.22 13.74
N GLU A 142 -4.30 0.83 12.76
CA GLU A 142 -4.81 0.12 11.56
C GLU A 142 -3.66 -0.57 10.79
N LEU A 143 -2.56 0.15 10.57
CA LEU A 143 -1.39 -0.38 9.88
C LEU A 143 -0.67 -1.48 10.70
N SER A 144 -0.66 -1.36 12.02
CA SER A 144 -0.15 -2.42 12.90
C SER A 144 -1.00 -3.69 12.80
N TYR A 145 -2.32 -3.57 12.75
CA TYR A 145 -3.23 -4.68 12.52
C TYR A 145 -3.01 -5.31 11.14
N LEU A 146 -2.84 -4.50 10.10
CA LEU A 146 -2.56 -4.99 8.74
C LEU A 146 -1.24 -5.75 8.68
N GLY A 147 -0.19 -5.25 9.33
CA GLY A 147 1.10 -5.95 9.43
C GLY A 147 0.96 -7.31 10.12
N PHE A 148 0.26 -7.36 11.25
CA PHE A 148 -0.05 -8.61 11.93
C PHE A 148 -0.84 -9.58 11.03
N SER A 149 -1.90 -9.09 10.38
CA SER A 149 -2.71 -9.88 9.45
C SER A 149 -1.90 -10.44 8.28
N THR A 150 -0.92 -9.69 7.78
CA THR A 150 0.00 -10.17 6.73
C THR A 150 0.85 -11.34 7.21
N LEU A 151 1.39 -11.27 8.43
CA LEU A 151 2.15 -12.38 9.02
C LEU A 151 1.29 -13.62 9.28
N VAL A 152 0.05 -13.43 9.74
CA VAL A 152 -0.91 -14.54 9.91
C VAL A 152 -1.22 -15.21 8.57
N ARG A 153 -1.47 -14.41 7.53
CA ARG A 153 -1.69 -14.93 6.17
C ARG A 153 -0.47 -15.69 5.65
N ALA A 154 0.73 -15.20 5.94
CA ALA A 154 1.97 -15.89 5.57
C ALA A 154 2.08 -17.27 6.23
N ALA A 155 1.82 -17.36 7.53
CA ALA A 155 1.80 -18.63 8.24
C ALA A 155 0.71 -19.59 7.72
N GLN A 156 -0.49 -19.08 7.43
CA GLN A 156 -1.56 -19.88 6.82
C GLN A 156 -1.12 -20.41 5.44
N THR A 157 -0.52 -19.57 4.60
CA THR A 157 -0.04 -20.00 3.29
C THR A 157 1.09 -21.02 3.42
N TYR A 158 1.96 -20.85 4.41
CA TYR A 158 3.01 -21.82 4.72
C TYR A 158 2.44 -23.20 5.08
N PHE A 159 1.49 -23.28 6.03
CA PHE A 159 0.88 -24.55 6.41
C PHE A 159 0.05 -25.18 5.29
N GLN A 160 -0.63 -24.37 4.47
CA GLN A 160 -1.28 -24.84 3.25
C GLN A 160 -0.28 -25.46 2.25
N ASN A 161 0.92 -24.91 2.18
CA ASN A 161 1.98 -25.43 1.34
C ASN A 161 2.50 -26.79 1.86
N VAL A 162 2.74 -26.89 3.15
CA VAL A 162 3.13 -28.16 3.81
C VAL A 162 2.05 -29.24 3.59
N GLU A 163 0.78 -28.88 3.80
CA GLU A 163 -0.36 -29.79 3.53
C GLU A 163 -0.39 -30.23 2.07
N ALA A 164 -0.26 -29.29 1.13
CA ALA A 164 -0.29 -29.61 -0.30
C ALA A 164 0.87 -30.53 -0.72
N SER A 165 2.04 -30.38 -0.10
CA SER A 165 3.19 -31.28 -0.31
C SER A 165 2.85 -32.71 0.16
N GLY A 166 2.25 -32.85 1.33
CA GLY A 166 1.76 -34.14 1.82
C GLY A 166 0.69 -34.77 0.91
N GLN A 167 -0.22 -33.95 0.37
CA GLN A 167 -1.24 -34.40 -0.59
C GLN A 167 -0.64 -34.92 -1.91
N VAL A 168 0.45 -34.33 -2.38
CA VAL A 168 1.20 -34.83 -3.55
C VAL A 168 1.77 -36.23 -3.23
N ALA A 169 2.44 -36.39 -2.10
CA ALA A 169 3.02 -37.68 -1.72
C ALA A 169 1.97 -38.79 -1.60
N ILE A 170 0.81 -38.49 -1.01
CA ILE A 170 -0.30 -39.42 -0.91
C ILE A 170 -0.86 -39.79 -2.30
N ALA A 171 -1.01 -38.80 -3.19
CA ALA A 171 -1.51 -39.04 -4.55
C ALA A 171 -0.54 -39.91 -5.36
N GLU A 172 0.77 -39.68 -5.23
CA GLU A 172 1.82 -40.49 -5.87
C GLU A 172 1.80 -41.94 -5.37
N GLN A 173 1.68 -42.15 -4.05
CA GLN A 173 1.55 -43.48 -3.46
C GLN A 173 0.28 -44.19 -3.95
N SER A 174 -0.86 -43.49 -3.98
CA SER A 174 -2.13 -44.04 -4.47
C SER A 174 -2.04 -44.46 -5.94
N TYR A 175 -1.38 -43.62 -6.77
CA TYR A 175 -1.16 -43.93 -8.18
C TYR A 175 -0.28 -45.19 -8.33
N SER A 176 0.82 -45.29 -7.59
CA SER A 176 1.68 -46.49 -7.58
C SER A 176 0.91 -47.76 -7.30
N SER A 177 0.07 -47.75 -6.23
CA SER A 177 -0.77 -48.89 -5.89
C SER A 177 -1.78 -49.25 -6.98
N LEU A 178 -2.41 -48.24 -7.62
CA LEU A 178 -3.35 -48.47 -8.72
C LEU A 178 -2.66 -48.99 -10.01
N VAL A 179 -1.41 -48.59 -10.26
CA VAL A 179 -0.59 -49.15 -11.34
C VAL A 179 -0.29 -50.63 -11.08
N GLU A 180 0.11 -51.00 -9.86
CA GLU A 180 0.35 -52.39 -9.49
C GLU A 180 -0.92 -53.24 -9.68
N ILE A 181 -2.09 -52.75 -9.26
CA ILE A 181 -3.38 -53.42 -9.46
C ILE A 181 -3.69 -53.58 -10.97
N ARG A 182 -3.49 -52.52 -11.76
CA ARG A 182 -3.68 -52.55 -13.22
C ARG A 182 -2.81 -53.63 -13.84
N ASP A 183 -1.53 -53.71 -13.48
CA ASP A 183 -0.57 -54.62 -14.06
C ASP A 183 -0.94 -56.09 -13.66
N LEU A 184 -1.37 -56.33 -12.42
CA LEU A 184 -1.87 -57.61 -11.96
C LEU A 184 -3.14 -58.06 -12.73
N VAL A 185 -4.08 -57.16 -12.94
CA VAL A 185 -5.31 -57.40 -13.70
C VAL A 185 -4.99 -57.66 -15.17
N GLN A 186 -4.05 -56.94 -15.75
CA GLN A 186 -3.56 -57.11 -17.12
C GLN A 186 -2.95 -58.52 -17.31
N ASP A 187 -2.10 -58.97 -16.39
CA ASP A 187 -1.52 -60.32 -16.43
C ASP A 187 -2.60 -61.40 -16.38
N ARG A 188 -3.59 -61.25 -15.48
CA ARG A 188 -4.72 -62.20 -15.38
C ARG A 188 -5.60 -62.16 -16.63
N TYR A 189 -5.84 -61.03 -17.24
CA TYR A 189 -6.54 -60.87 -18.53
C TYR A 189 -5.81 -61.62 -19.63
N ASN A 190 -4.50 -61.44 -19.76
CA ASN A 190 -3.67 -62.09 -20.76
C ASN A 190 -3.69 -63.61 -20.62
N ARG A 191 -3.89 -64.15 -19.40
CA ARG A 191 -4.05 -65.58 -19.13
C ARG A 191 -5.51 -66.08 -19.25
N GLY A 192 -6.43 -65.20 -19.68
CA GLY A 192 -7.85 -65.55 -19.82
C GLY A 192 -8.66 -65.70 -18.50
N LEU A 193 -8.09 -65.23 -17.37
CA LEU A 193 -8.67 -65.35 -16.02
C LEU A 193 -9.54 -64.13 -15.64
N LYS A 194 -9.48 -63.05 -16.40
CA LYS A 194 -10.25 -61.82 -16.17
C LYS A 194 -10.85 -61.30 -17.48
N SER A 195 -11.92 -60.49 -17.38
CA SER A 195 -12.58 -59.92 -18.51
C SER A 195 -11.83 -58.66 -19.03
N SER A 196 -12.06 -58.30 -20.30
CA SER A 196 -11.56 -57.02 -20.86
C SER A 196 -12.13 -55.82 -20.13
N LEU A 197 -13.35 -55.93 -19.57
CA LEU A 197 -13.97 -54.88 -18.76
C LEU A 197 -13.17 -54.61 -17.47
N ASP A 198 -12.78 -55.70 -16.74
CA ASP A 198 -11.96 -55.56 -15.52
C ASP A 198 -10.65 -54.85 -15.79
N TYR A 199 -9.97 -55.18 -16.90
CA TYR A 199 -8.73 -54.50 -17.31
C TYR A 199 -8.94 -53.04 -17.63
N ARG A 200 -9.98 -52.72 -18.42
CA ARG A 200 -10.28 -51.31 -18.77
C ARG A 200 -10.65 -50.47 -17.54
N LEU A 201 -11.36 -51.04 -16.56
CA LEU A 201 -11.67 -50.34 -15.31
C LEU A 201 -10.38 -50.06 -14.50
N ALA A 202 -9.48 -51.03 -14.40
CA ALA A 202 -8.21 -50.81 -13.70
C ALA A 202 -7.31 -49.79 -14.41
N GLU A 203 -7.25 -49.84 -15.76
CA GLU A 203 -6.55 -48.84 -16.58
C GLU A 203 -7.11 -47.40 -16.37
N THR A 204 -8.43 -47.27 -16.40
CA THR A 204 -9.12 -45.99 -16.16
C THR A 204 -8.87 -45.46 -14.77
N SER A 205 -8.87 -46.34 -13.74
CA SER A 205 -8.58 -45.95 -12.36
C SER A 205 -7.15 -45.39 -12.21
N ALA A 206 -6.15 -46.05 -12.80
CA ALA A 206 -4.78 -45.57 -12.81
C ALA A 206 -4.65 -44.25 -13.60
N ALA A 207 -5.34 -44.11 -14.71
CA ALA A 207 -5.32 -42.85 -15.48
C ALA A 207 -5.95 -41.66 -14.70
N ILE A 208 -7.05 -41.87 -13.98
CA ILE A 208 -7.66 -40.84 -13.12
C ILE A 208 -6.69 -40.44 -12.00
N ALA A 209 -6.03 -41.42 -11.37
CA ALA A 209 -5.06 -41.13 -10.31
C ALA A 209 -3.87 -40.30 -10.83
N ARG A 210 -3.40 -40.56 -12.06
CA ARG A 210 -2.36 -39.75 -12.70
C ARG A 210 -2.80 -38.30 -12.90
N VAL A 211 -4.02 -38.07 -13.35
CA VAL A 211 -4.58 -36.69 -13.48
C VAL A 211 -4.65 -36.02 -12.10
N LEU A 212 -4.97 -36.75 -11.05
CA LEU A 212 -5.02 -36.22 -9.69
C LEU A 212 -3.62 -35.75 -9.23
N ILE A 213 -2.56 -36.49 -9.52
CA ILE A 213 -1.17 -36.07 -9.21
C ILE A 213 -0.86 -34.72 -9.87
N GLU A 214 -1.13 -34.58 -11.17
CA GLU A 214 -0.87 -33.32 -11.89
C GLU A 214 -1.64 -32.13 -11.28
N ASN A 215 -2.88 -32.35 -10.87
CA ASN A 215 -3.67 -31.33 -10.18
C ASN A 215 -3.06 -30.96 -8.82
N ARG A 216 -2.57 -31.93 -8.04
CA ARG A 216 -1.90 -31.69 -6.75
C ARG A 216 -0.59 -30.94 -6.92
N HIS A 217 0.22 -31.29 -7.92
CA HIS A 217 1.44 -30.55 -8.24
C HIS A 217 1.15 -29.10 -8.64
N ASN A 218 0.13 -28.86 -9.46
CA ASN A 218 -0.26 -27.52 -9.83
C ASN A 218 -0.73 -26.70 -8.62
N GLN A 219 -1.46 -27.31 -7.69
CA GLN A 219 -1.88 -26.68 -6.44
C GLN A 219 -0.68 -26.29 -5.58
N LEU A 220 0.27 -27.22 -5.40
CA LEU A 220 1.52 -26.98 -4.66
C LEU A 220 2.34 -25.84 -5.29
N LYS A 221 2.56 -25.85 -6.61
CA LYS A 221 3.26 -24.79 -7.34
C LYS A 221 2.60 -23.42 -7.14
N ASN A 222 1.27 -23.36 -7.14
CA ASN A 222 0.54 -22.12 -6.91
C ASN A 222 0.70 -21.60 -5.48
N LEU A 223 0.72 -22.46 -4.48
CA LEU A 223 0.97 -22.09 -3.09
C LEU A 223 2.42 -21.64 -2.88
N ASN A 224 3.38 -22.32 -3.50
CA ASN A 224 4.79 -21.89 -3.52
C ASN A 224 4.92 -20.47 -4.06
N ARG A 225 4.33 -20.17 -5.22
CA ARG A 225 4.35 -18.83 -5.82
C ARG A 225 3.73 -17.78 -4.90
N ARG A 226 2.62 -18.10 -4.22
CA ARG A 226 2.01 -17.18 -3.25
C ARG A 226 2.95 -16.87 -2.09
N LEU A 227 3.65 -17.87 -1.58
CA LEU A 227 4.60 -17.69 -0.49
C LEU A 227 5.85 -16.92 -0.95
N GLU A 228 6.35 -17.19 -2.16
CA GLU A 228 7.46 -16.44 -2.78
C GLU A 228 7.12 -14.96 -2.96
N ILE A 229 5.88 -14.63 -3.38
CA ILE A 229 5.40 -13.25 -3.48
C ILE A 229 5.40 -12.56 -2.10
N LEU A 230 4.92 -13.23 -1.06
CA LEU A 230 4.96 -12.70 0.31
C LEU A 230 6.39 -12.46 0.81
N LEU A 231 7.33 -13.31 0.39
CA LEU A 231 8.76 -13.15 0.64
C LEU A 231 9.42 -12.02 -0.18
N GLY A 232 8.69 -11.45 -1.14
CA GLY A 232 9.26 -10.47 -2.07
C GLY A 232 10.21 -11.07 -3.10
N LYS A 233 10.12 -12.39 -3.33
CA LYS A 233 10.91 -13.13 -4.33
C LYS A 233 10.12 -13.31 -5.63
N TYR A 234 10.83 -13.57 -6.74
CA TYR A 234 10.17 -13.92 -8.00
C TYR A 234 9.40 -15.23 -7.85
N PRO A 235 8.14 -15.32 -8.31
CA PRO A 235 7.26 -16.49 -8.11
C PRO A 235 7.62 -17.63 -9.05
N ALA A 236 8.75 -18.30 -8.81
CA ALA A 236 9.23 -19.44 -9.59
C ALA A 236 8.45 -20.74 -9.26
N GLY A 237 7.89 -20.84 -8.07
CA GLY A 237 7.19 -22.05 -7.60
C GLY A 237 8.14 -23.15 -7.15
N THR A 238 9.35 -22.80 -6.73
CA THR A 238 10.43 -23.74 -6.36
C THR A 238 10.74 -23.75 -4.87
N LEU A 239 9.98 -23.03 -4.06
CA LEU A 239 10.23 -22.96 -2.62
C LEU A 239 10.02 -24.34 -1.96
N ILE A 240 10.98 -24.73 -1.12
CA ILE A 240 10.90 -25.93 -0.31
C ILE A 240 10.46 -25.53 1.09
N THR A 241 9.36 -26.11 1.56
CA THR A 241 8.84 -25.96 2.93
C THR A 241 9.15 -27.20 3.78
N ALA A 242 8.74 -27.20 5.06
CA ALA A 242 8.84 -28.39 5.90
C ALA A 242 8.09 -29.57 5.29
N ALA A 243 8.54 -30.79 5.65
CA ALA A 243 7.96 -32.02 5.10
C ALA A 243 6.64 -32.40 5.75
N GLU A 244 6.42 -32.03 7.01
CA GLU A 244 5.31 -32.53 7.84
C GLU A 244 4.62 -31.42 8.61
N LEU A 245 3.33 -31.60 8.84
CA LEU A 245 2.55 -30.73 9.70
C LEU A 245 2.87 -31.01 11.18
N PRO A 246 2.69 -30.03 12.09
CA PRO A 246 2.88 -30.22 13.52
C PRO A 246 1.95 -31.36 14.05
N GLU A 247 2.51 -32.30 14.79
CA GLU A 247 1.74 -33.41 15.37
C GLU A 247 0.69 -32.95 16.41
N SER A 248 0.98 -31.85 17.11
CA SER A 248 0.08 -31.31 18.12
C SER A 248 -0.15 -29.81 17.90
N LEU A 249 -1.40 -29.41 18.03
CA LEU A 249 -1.75 -27.99 18.02
C LEU A 249 -1.62 -27.41 19.43
N PRO A 250 -1.10 -26.17 19.55
CA PRO A 250 -1.02 -25.49 20.84
C PRO A 250 -2.41 -25.26 21.43
N MET A 251 -2.57 -25.54 22.72
CA MET A 251 -3.83 -25.25 23.41
C MET A 251 -4.01 -23.73 23.52
N VAL A 252 -5.08 -23.23 22.91
CA VAL A 252 -5.49 -21.84 23.03
C VAL A 252 -6.33 -21.68 24.29
N SER A 253 -5.83 -20.95 25.30
CA SER A 253 -6.62 -20.64 26.49
C SER A 253 -7.76 -19.67 26.13
N ALA A 254 -8.97 -19.95 26.59
CA ALA A 254 -10.10 -19.05 26.48
C ALA A 254 -9.82 -17.81 27.35
N GLY A 255 -9.45 -16.70 26.72
CA GLY A 255 -9.24 -15.42 27.39
C GLY A 255 -10.56 -14.76 27.83
N ILE A 256 -10.47 -13.83 28.78
CA ILE A 256 -11.63 -13.02 29.19
C ILE A 256 -11.99 -12.06 28.04
N PRO A 257 -13.22 -12.09 27.50
CA PRO A 257 -13.61 -11.31 26.31
C PRO A 257 -13.32 -9.82 26.40
N ALA A 258 -13.52 -9.20 27.57
CA ALA A 258 -13.29 -7.79 27.78
C ALA A 258 -11.82 -7.35 27.61
N ASN A 259 -10.86 -8.20 28.03
CA ASN A 259 -9.43 -7.89 27.87
C ASN A 259 -8.96 -8.01 26.41
N ILE A 260 -9.65 -8.79 25.60
CA ILE A 260 -9.34 -8.94 24.19
C ILE A 260 -9.66 -7.62 23.45
N LEU A 261 -10.78 -6.97 23.77
CA LEU A 261 -11.18 -5.70 23.16
C LEU A 261 -10.13 -4.61 23.33
N SER A 262 -9.53 -4.50 24.53
CA SER A 262 -8.50 -3.49 24.79
C SER A 262 -7.15 -3.77 24.13
N ARG A 263 -6.91 -5.01 23.70
CA ARG A 263 -5.65 -5.44 23.04
C ARG A 263 -5.71 -5.38 21.52
N ARG A 264 -6.90 -5.42 20.93
CA ARG A 264 -7.10 -5.41 19.49
C ARG A 264 -6.75 -4.06 18.88
N PRO A 265 -5.79 -4.00 17.92
CA PRO A 265 -5.39 -2.73 17.32
C PRO A 265 -6.49 -2.08 16.50
N ASP A 266 -7.35 -2.86 15.80
CA ASP A 266 -8.48 -2.34 15.03
C ASP A 266 -9.50 -1.60 15.91
N ILE A 267 -9.78 -2.12 17.11
CA ILE A 267 -10.65 -1.45 18.08
C ILE A 267 -9.99 -0.19 18.63
N ARG A 268 -8.70 -0.24 18.95
CA ARG A 268 -7.95 0.95 19.37
C ARG A 268 -7.95 2.04 18.31
N ALA A 269 -7.83 1.65 17.03
CA ALA A 269 -7.94 2.60 15.92
C ALA A 269 -9.27 3.35 15.94
N LEU A 270 -10.38 2.64 16.17
CA LEU A 270 -11.72 3.26 16.27
C LEU A 270 -11.83 4.21 17.47
N PHE A 271 -11.27 3.86 18.62
CA PHE A 271 -11.23 4.76 19.78
C PHE A 271 -10.47 6.05 19.46
N MET A 272 -9.33 5.97 18.77
CA MET A 272 -8.59 7.17 18.36
C MET A 272 -9.40 8.04 17.40
N LYS A 273 -10.21 7.44 16.50
CA LYS A 273 -11.14 8.19 15.63
C LYS A 273 -12.22 8.93 16.41
N VAL A 274 -12.76 8.29 17.44
CA VAL A 274 -13.73 8.94 18.32
C VAL A 274 -13.11 10.13 19.07
N GLU A 275 -11.91 9.96 19.63
CA GLU A 275 -11.18 11.05 20.28
C GLU A 275 -10.84 12.19 19.29
N ALA A 276 -10.46 11.87 18.05
CA ALA A 276 -10.23 12.86 17.00
C ALA A 276 -11.53 13.64 16.69
N ALA A 277 -12.67 12.95 16.59
CA ALA A 277 -13.96 13.57 16.35
C ALA A 277 -14.39 14.50 17.50
N ASP A 278 -14.17 14.12 18.75
CA ASP A 278 -14.45 14.95 19.91
C ASP A 278 -13.61 16.24 19.92
N LEU A 279 -12.33 16.13 19.62
CA LEU A 279 -11.44 17.29 19.45
C LEU A 279 -11.89 18.23 18.34
N ARG A 280 -12.46 17.70 17.23
CA ARG A 280 -13.06 18.51 16.16
C ARG A 280 -14.34 19.21 16.60
N VAL A 281 -15.17 18.57 17.42
CA VAL A 281 -16.31 19.25 18.05
C VAL A 281 -15.84 20.43 18.92
N GLY A 282 -14.77 20.20 19.70
CA GLY A 282 -14.14 21.27 20.48
C GLY A 282 -13.55 22.39 19.59
N GLN A 283 -12.98 22.05 18.45
CA GLN A 283 -12.51 23.02 17.45
C GLN A 283 -13.67 23.83 16.86
N ALA A 284 -14.76 23.17 16.45
CA ALA A 284 -15.94 23.82 15.87
C ALA A 284 -16.61 24.79 16.84
N LYS A 285 -16.75 24.44 18.12
CA LYS A 285 -17.31 25.32 19.18
C LYS A 285 -16.49 26.59 19.40
N ARG A 286 -15.18 26.56 19.08
CA ARG A 286 -14.27 27.71 19.20
C ARG A 286 -14.10 28.50 17.91
N ASN A 287 -14.83 28.13 16.88
CA ASN A 287 -14.86 28.82 15.58
C ASN A 287 -15.98 29.87 15.55
N LEU A 288 -16.78 29.96 16.61
CA LEU A 288 -17.83 30.96 16.85
C LEU A 288 -17.26 32.19 17.57
#